data_3f1f8b4ba1a0ce4d245264c11319c2e4
#
_entry.id   3f1f8b4ba1a0ce4d245264c11319c2e4
#
_cell.length_a   1.000
_cell.length_b   1.000
_cell.length_c   1.000
_cell.angle_alpha   90.00
_cell.angle_beta   90.00
_cell.angle_gamma   90.00
#
_symmetry.space_group_name_H-M   'P 1'
#
loop_
_entity.id
_entity.type
_entity.pdbx_description
1 polymer ?
#
loop_
_entity_poly.entity_id
_entity_poly.type
_entity_poly.pdbx_seq_one_letter_code
_entity_poly.pdbx_strand_id
1 'polypeptide(L)'
;KDNLQGVFTPKSDDHFNKVDLKQLSNFDVDTSKFDELPVIGSTHSNTVNTAGLSLVSPTSRTLDISEAVKIAVQRHPEISQNIASLASQNANIDVAKAAYYPQLSGGISTGDMTSGERGRQLLSLNATQMVYDFGKVKSSVDIQKARLALQQAQVLVKIDEVALEVASAIVNLKRYEEVCRIAQQQVDGIARIAEIANLRANAGISSQADPVQAKSYLEASQSNLIAQQTQLRLYQQKLRTLLGFDISRINWKIPENVVTESKIFEAPKINTIPTIMSAQAEVNVAKAQKTQTDLSRYPTLNLVGTLSQALNGVNPNNNKDDGFDSSIKFEASSNFFQGGSVGAQSRAASYAEEAAKAKVQNSYMDILEQIRMTEEQVTNKQRQMQVLVARQSTTTRTKELYQEQYKLGTRTVVDLLNAEQAIHSANMEIENNRYDIYANLVQLISTTGQSRDVYHLNRLSIQGVEVQP
;
A
#
# COMPACT_ATOMS: atom_id res chain seq x y z
N LYS A 1 -4.01 -15.23 41.68
CA LYS A 1 -4.95 -14.67 40.67
C LYS A 1 -4.64 -15.19 39.25
N ASP A 2 -3.38 -15.45 38.90
CA ASP A 2 -2.95 -15.85 37.55
C ASP A 2 -3.31 -17.31 37.16
N ASN A 3 -3.53 -18.19 38.15
CA ASN A 3 -3.84 -19.60 37.88
C ASN A 3 -5.30 -19.86 37.49
N LEU A 4 -6.22 -18.93 37.74
CA LEU A 4 -7.64 -19.08 37.38
C LEU A 4 -7.97 -18.51 35.99
N GLN A 5 -7.19 -17.53 35.52
CA GLN A 5 -7.41 -16.95 34.19
C GLN A 5 -7.18 -17.96 33.06
N GLY A 6 -6.21 -18.86 33.19
CA GLY A 6 -5.92 -19.89 32.16
C GLY A 6 -7.00 -20.97 31.99
N VAL A 7 -7.94 -21.07 32.96
CA VAL A 7 -9.06 -22.03 32.90
C VAL A 7 -10.26 -21.44 32.16
N PHE A 8 -10.40 -20.13 32.16
CA PHE A 8 -11.57 -19.43 31.62
C PHE A 8 -11.32 -18.60 30.37
N THR A 9 -10.06 -18.44 29.98
CA THR A 9 -9.71 -17.64 28.80
C THR A 9 -8.71 -18.38 27.91
N PRO A 10 -8.83 -18.28 26.59
CA PRO A 10 -7.84 -18.85 25.66
C PRO A 10 -6.47 -18.22 25.87
N LYS A 11 -5.40 -19.03 25.78
CA LYS A 11 -4.06 -18.49 25.64
C LYS A 11 -3.92 -17.83 24.28
N SER A 12 -3.74 -16.51 24.27
CA SER A 12 -3.45 -15.77 23.07
C SER A 12 -2.05 -16.10 22.54
N ASP A 13 -1.90 -16.15 21.23
CA ASP A 13 -0.62 -16.32 20.58
C ASP A 13 0.19 -15.02 20.73
N ASP A 14 1.25 -15.01 21.52
CA ASP A 14 1.96 -13.79 21.98
C ASP A 14 2.65 -13.00 20.87
N HIS A 15 2.82 -13.59 19.66
CA HIS A 15 3.54 -12.94 18.57
C HIS A 15 2.86 -11.69 18.01
N PHE A 16 1.53 -11.62 18.02
CA PHE A 16 0.77 -10.51 17.45
C PHE A 16 0.04 -9.64 18.47
N ASN A 17 -0.07 -10.10 19.73
CA ASN A 17 -0.75 -9.36 20.79
C ASN A 17 0.04 -8.17 21.34
N LYS A 18 1.32 -8.06 20.95
CA LYS A 18 2.22 -6.99 21.38
C LYS A 18 2.51 -5.98 20.29
N VAL A 19 1.59 -5.80 19.33
CA VAL A 19 1.65 -4.62 18.47
C VAL A 19 1.46 -3.42 19.39
N ASP A 20 2.57 -2.80 19.77
CA ASP A 20 2.53 -1.57 20.53
C ASP A 20 1.94 -0.49 19.63
N LEU A 21 0.74 -0.05 19.97
CA LEU A 21 0.05 1.03 19.24
C LEU A 21 0.90 2.30 19.14
N LYS A 22 1.89 2.47 20.04
CA LYS A 22 2.86 3.56 19.99
C LYS A 22 3.94 3.37 18.92
N GLN A 23 4.15 2.16 18.40
CA GLN A 23 5.09 1.87 17.30
C GLN A 23 4.42 1.97 15.92
N LEU A 24 3.09 2.02 15.88
CA LEU A 24 2.36 2.39 14.67
C LEU A 24 2.69 3.83 14.33
N SER A 25 2.58 4.19 13.04
CA SER A 25 2.93 5.51 12.54
C SER A 25 2.42 6.62 13.46
N ASN A 26 3.36 7.37 14.04
CA ASN A 26 3.08 8.59 14.80
C ASN A 26 2.74 9.75 13.85
N PHE A 27 1.75 9.55 12.99
CA PHE A 27 1.09 10.66 12.34
C PHE A 27 0.16 11.31 13.39
N ASP A 28 0.77 12.13 14.23
CA ASP A 28 0.01 13.00 15.10
C ASP A 28 -0.58 14.11 14.24
N VAL A 29 -1.65 13.75 13.54
CA VAL A 29 -2.47 14.73 12.82
C VAL A 29 -3.36 15.33 13.89
N ASP A 30 -3.03 16.54 14.31
CA ASP A 30 -3.92 17.34 15.14
C ASP A 30 -5.20 17.61 14.36
N THR A 31 -6.17 16.71 14.51
CA THR A 31 -7.48 16.79 13.84
C THR A 31 -8.28 18.03 14.22
N SER A 32 -7.90 18.72 15.30
CA SER A 32 -8.52 19.98 15.69
C SER A 32 -8.25 21.14 14.71
N LYS A 33 -7.29 20.98 13.81
CA LYS A 33 -6.89 21.96 12.81
C LYS A 33 -7.37 21.69 11.39
N PHE A 34 -8.20 20.67 11.18
CA PHE A 34 -8.75 20.40 9.84
C PHE A 34 -9.70 21.48 9.33
N ASP A 35 -10.25 22.32 10.22
CA ASP A 35 -11.11 23.44 9.84
C ASP A 35 -10.31 24.66 9.34
N GLU A 36 -9.01 24.69 9.54
CA GLU A 36 -8.13 25.73 9.00
C GLU A 36 -7.40 25.18 7.76
N LEU A 37 -7.95 25.47 6.58
CA LEU A 37 -7.21 25.24 5.33
C LEU A 37 -5.92 26.06 5.37
N PRO A 38 -4.75 25.45 5.09
CA PRO A 38 -3.50 26.18 5.07
C PRO A 38 -3.57 27.30 4.02
N VAL A 39 -3.34 28.53 4.44
CA VAL A 39 -3.28 29.69 3.54
C VAL A 39 -2.14 29.45 2.55
N ILE A 40 -2.47 29.44 1.26
CA ILE A 40 -1.50 29.28 0.18
C ILE A 40 -0.48 30.41 0.27
N GLY A 41 0.77 30.08 0.59
CA GLY A 41 1.87 31.03 0.68
C GLY A 41 2.44 31.30 2.08
N SER A 42 1.88 30.72 3.15
CA SER A 42 2.51 30.82 4.48
C SER A 42 3.54 29.70 4.67
N THR A 43 4.81 30.05 4.59
CA THR A 43 5.91 29.17 5.03
C THR A 43 5.95 29.11 6.56
N HIS A 44 4.94 28.52 7.18
CA HIS A 44 5.05 28.11 8.56
C HIS A 44 5.58 26.68 8.58
N SER A 45 6.85 26.53 8.92
CA SER A 45 7.44 25.28 9.35
C SER A 45 6.73 24.84 10.64
N ASN A 46 5.65 24.08 10.49
CA ASN A 46 5.16 23.29 11.59
C ASN A 46 6.21 22.21 11.86
N THR A 47 7.02 22.43 12.88
CA THR A 47 7.84 21.39 13.48
C THR A 47 6.90 20.30 13.97
N VAL A 48 6.72 19.27 13.16
CA VAL A 48 6.13 18.02 13.61
C VAL A 48 7.09 17.50 14.68
N ASN A 49 6.63 17.47 15.92
CA ASN A 49 7.35 16.87 17.03
C ASN A 49 7.44 15.35 16.78
N THR A 50 8.48 14.93 16.08
CA THR A 50 8.89 13.54 15.98
C THR A 50 9.66 13.17 17.24
N ALA A 51 8.96 13.13 18.38
CA ALA A 51 9.51 12.57 19.59
C ALA A 51 9.57 11.04 19.44
N GLY A 52 10.71 10.53 18.98
CA GLY A 52 10.94 9.09 19.01
C GLY A 52 11.84 8.50 17.91
N LEU A 53 12.02 9.20 16.79
CA LEU A 53 13.02 8.81 15.80
C LEU A 53 14.11 9.89 15.82
N SER A 54 15.29 9.58 16.30
CA SER A 54 16.48 10.38 16.08
C SER A 54 16.77 10.39 14.59
N LEU A 55 16.01 11.21 13.85
CA LEU A 55 16.32 11.54 12.47
C LEU A 55 17.54 12.45 12.54
N VAL A 56 18.70 11.86 12.34
CA VAL A 56 19.94 12.58 12.09
C VAL A 56 19.63 13.59 10.98
N SER A 57 19.68 14.87 11.31
CA SER A 57 19.54 15.95 10.34
C SER A 57 20.55 15.72 9.22
N PRO A 58 20.14 15.57 7.97
CA PRO A 58 21.06 15.26 6.89
C PRO A 58 21.84 16.53 6.52
N THR A 59 23.04 16.63 6.98
CA THR A 59 24.06 17.45 6.33
C THR A 59 24.36 16.81 4.97
N SER A 60 23.98 17.45 3.87
CA SER A 60 24.23 17.09 2.46
C SER A 60 24.46 15.58 2.22
N ARG A 61 23.44 14.76 2.43
CA ARG A 61 23.54 13.31 2.40
C ARG A 61 23.12 12.78 1.04
N THR A 62 23.89 11.82 0.53
CA THR A 62 23.44 11.02 -0.62
C THR A 62 22.55 9.90 -0.07
N LEU A 63 21.33 9.80 -0.58
CA LEU A 63 20.40 8.70 -0.30
C LEU A 63 20.17 7.87 -1.56
N ASP A 64 20.08 6.56 -1.37
CA ASP A 64 19.64 5.65 -2.43
C ASP A 64 18.16 5.27 -2.28
N ILE A 65 17.63 4.55 -3.28
CA ILE A 65 16.24 4.09 -3.26
C ILE A 65 15.98 3.19 -2.05
N SER A 66 16.90 2.28 -1.70
CA SER A 66 16.73 1.34 -0.58
C SER A 66 16.59 2.06 0.74
N GLU A 67 17.43 3.07 1.00
CA GLU A 67 17.35 3.86 2.25
C GLU A 67 16.05 4.66 2.32
N ALA A 68 15.64 5.27 1.22
CA ALA A 68 14.38 6.02 1.15
C ALA A 68 13.15 5.12 1.37
N VAL A 69 13.14 3.93 0.77
CA VAL A 69 12.07 2.95 0.96
C VAL A 69 12.00 2.51 2.43
N LYS A 70 13.15 2.21 3.07
CA LYS A 70 13.20 1.86 4.49
C LYS A 70 12.60 2.95 5.39
N ILE A 71 12.93 4.20 5.13
CA ILE A 71 12.37 5.33 5.89
C ILE A 71 10.85 5.44 5.69
N ALA A 72 10.39 5.33 4.44
CA ALA A 72 8.97 5.47 4.11
C ALA A 72 8.11 4.35 4.71
N VAL A 73 8.54 3.08 4.62
CA VAL A 73 7.78 1.95 5.15
C VAL A 73 7.65 1.99 6.68
N GLN A 74 8.64 2.57 7.38
CA GLN A 74 8.60 2.71 8.84
C GLN A 74 7.57 3.74 9.32
N ARG A 75 7.14 4.65 8.46
CA ARG A 75 6.25 5.74 8.85
C ARG A 75 4.93 5.79 8.09
N HIS A 76 4.75 4.98 7.05
CA HIS A 76 3.59 5.09 6.18
C HIS A 76 2.29 4.66 6.87
N PRO A 77 1.24 5.53 6.91
CA PRO A 77 0.00 5.25 7.65
C PRO A 77 -0.78 4.05 7.13
N GLU A 78 -0.74 3.77 5.82
CA GLU A 78 -1.43 2.62 5.24
C GLU A 78 -0.85 1.29 5.72
N ILE A 79 0.47 1.25 5.95
CA ILE A 79 1.12 0.07 6.56
C ILE A 79 0.65 -0.08 8.01
N SER A 80 0.57 1.02 8.78
CA SER A 80 0.02 1.03 10.13
C SER A 80 -1.42 0.51 10.17
N GLN A 81 -2.25 0.93 9.24
CA GLN A 81 -3.63 0.48 9.10
C GLN A 81 -3.70 -1.05 8.87
N ASN A 82 -2.87 -1.57 7.99
CA ASN A 82 -2.84 -3.01 7.70
C ASN A 82 -2.29 -3.82 8.89
N ILE A 83 -1.30 -3.31 9.61
CA ILE A 83 -0.76 -3.94 10.82
C ILE A 83 -1.81 -3.94 11.95
N ALA A 84 -2.53 -2.84 12.14
CA ALA A 84 -3.63 -2.78 13.10
C ALA A 84 -4.75 -3.78 12.73
N SER A 85 -5.08 -3.92 11.45
CA SER A 85 -6.03 -4.91 10.95
C SER A 85 -5.54 -6.34 11.19
N LEU A 86 -4.24 -6.59 11.04
CA LEU A 86 -3.61 -7.87 11.36
C LEU A 86 -3.75 -8.20 12.85
N ALA A 87 -3.45 -7.25 13.74
CA ALA A 87 -3.61 -7.42 15.18
C ALA A 87 -5.08 -7.65 15.58
N SER A 88 -6.00 -6.93 14.96
CA SER A 88 -7.46 -7.14 15.16
C SER A 88 -7.88 -8.55 14.72
N GLN A 89 -7.38 -9.02 13.56
CA GLN A 89 -7.69 -10.37 13.09
C GLN A 89 -7.11 -11.46 14.00
N ASN A 90 -5.93 -11.22 14.58
CA ASN A 90 -5.37 -12.14 15.58
C ASN A 90 -6.25 -12.23 16.84
N ALA A 91 -6.78 -11.10 17.30
CA ALA A 91 -7.75 -11.09 18.42
C ALA A 91 -9.03 -11.85 18.09
N ASN A 92 -9.49 -11.82 16.83
CA ASN A 92 -10.66 -12.60 16.39
C ASN A 92 -10.44 -14.13 16.49
N ILE A 93 -9.20 -14.60 16.45
CA ILE A 93 -8.88 -16.01 16.73
C ILE A 93 -9.23 -16.34 18.20
N ASP A 94 -8.88 -15.46 19.12
CA ASP A 94 -9.19 -15.67 20.53
C ASP A 94 -10.70 -15.57 20.80
N VAL A 95 -11.41 -14.68 20.08
CA VAL A 95 -12.89 -14.65 20.10
C VAL A 95 -13.48 -16.00 19.65
N ALA A 96 -12.96 -16.59 18.56
CA ALA A 96 -13.41 -17.90 18.11
C ALA A 96 -13.08 -19.02 19.11
N LYS A 97 -11.88 -18.99 19.71
CA LYS A 97 -11.46 -19.95 20.74
C LYS A 97 -12.28 -19.82 22.02
N ALA A 98 -12.83 -18.64 22.32
CA ALA A 98 -13.64 -18.42 23.52
C ALA A 98 -14.87 -19.34 23.56
N ALA A 99 -15.35 -19.84 22.43
CA ALA A 99 -16.45 -20.80 22.39
C ALA A 99 -16.11 -22.19 23.00
N TYR A 100 -14.83 -22.50 23.24
CA TYR A 100 -14.43 -23.70 23.98
C TYR A 100 -14.59 -23.57 25.50
N TYR A 101 -14.75 -22.33 26.00
CA TYR A 101 -14.79 -22.03 27.43
C TYR A 101 -16.22 -21.79 27.92
N PRO A 102 -16.48 -21.89 29.24
CA PRO A 102 -17.79 -21.65 29.77
C PRO A 102 -18.28 -20.24 29.43
N GLN A 103 -19.52 -20.17 28.95
CA GLN A 103 -20.21 -18.91 28.70
C GLN A 103 -21.13 -18.63 29.89
N LEU A 104 -20.91 -17.52 30.58
CA LEU A 104 -21.71 -17.09 31.72
C LEU A 104 -22.56 -15.90 31.31
N SER A 105 -23.84 -15.98 31.54
CA SER A 105 -24.77 -14.86 31.37
C SER A 105 -25.64 -14.70 32.57
N GLY A 106 -25.93 -13.47 32.96
CA GLY A 106 -26.82 -13.15 34.09
C GLY A 106 -27.75 -12.01 33.73
N GLY A 107 -28.92 -12.02 34.33
CA GLY A 107 -29.90 -10.97 34.10
C GLY A 107 -30.90 -10.88 35.23
N ILE A 108 -31.51 -9.71 35.37
CA ILE A 108 -32.65 -9.47 36.20
C ILE A 108 -33.84 -9.22 35.29
N SER A 109 -34.88 -10.00 35.43
CA SER A 109 -36.16 -9.81 34.75
C SER A 109 -37.25 -9.38 35.73
N THR A 110 -38.08 -8.47 35.28
CA THR A 110 -39.28 -8.07 35.97
C THR A 110 -40.45 -8.19 35.02
N GLY A 111 -41.53 -8.80 35.44
CA GLY A 111 -42.70 -9.00 34.61
C GLY A 111 -43.93 -9.28 35.44
N ASP A 112 -45.06 -8.83 34.92
CA ASP A 112 -46.39 -9.16 35.47
C ASP A 112 -46.97 -10.25 34.59
N MET A 113 -47.37 -11.37 35.21
CA MET A 113 -48.08 -12.41 34.48
C MET A 113 -49.58 -12.29 34.70
N THR A 114 -50.36 -12.61 33.64
CA THR A 114 -51.84 -12.57 33.62
C THR A 114 -52.56 -13.44 34.65
N SER A 115 -51.85 -14.09 35.58
CA SER A 115 -52.37 -14.91 36.63
C SER A 115 -52.79 -14.15 37.95
N GLY A 116 -52.73 -12.82 37.92
CA GLY A 116 -53.18 -11.99 39.05
C GLY A 116 -52.25 -11.93 40.25
N GLU A 117 -51.04 -12.45 40.17
CA GLU A 117 -50.02 -12.35 41.20
C GLU A 117 -49.15 -11.10 41.01
N ARG A 118 -48.67 -10.54 42.14
CA ARG A 118 -47.79 -9.34 42.15
C ARG A 118 -46.58 -9.51 41.31
N GLY A 119 -46.13 -8.42 40.69
CA GLY A 119 -44.97 -8.36 39.81
C GLY A 119 -43.80 -9.18 40.30
N ARG A 120 -43.15 -9.92 39.39
CA ARG A 120 -42.00 -10.78 39.68
C ARG A 120 -40.71 -10.09 39.38
N GLN A 121 -39.76 -10.21 40.28
CA GLN A 121 -38.36 -9.92 40.01
C GLN A 121 -37.57 -11.22 40.13
N LEU A 122 -36.95 -11.63 39.04
CA LEU A 122 -36.18 -12.86 38.97
C LEU A 122 -34.73 -12.54 38.58
N LEU A 123 -33.81 -12.89 39.47
CA LEU A 123 -32.39 -12.93 39.16
C LEU A 123 -32.04 -14.28 38.56
N SER A 124 -31.44 -14.30 37.39
CA SER A 124 -31.01 -15.53 36.71
C SER A 124 -29.52 -15.47 36.38
N LEU A 125 -28.84 -16.58 36.54
CA LEU A 125 -27.48 -16.84 36.11
C LEU A 125 -27.46 -18.13 35.32
N ASN A 126 -26.98 -18.06 34.08
CA ASN A 126 -26.85 -19.21 33.20
C ASN A 126 -25.39 -19.45 32.87
N ALA A 127 -24.94 -20.69 32.96
CA ALA A 127 -23.63 -21.14 32.55
C ALA A 127 -23.80 -22.19 31.47
N THR A 128 -23.22 -21.97 30.30
CA THR A 128 -23.23 -22.93 29.19
C THR A 128 -21.81 -23.33 28.85
N GLN A 129 -21.52 -24.63 28.91
CA GLN A 129 -20.26 -25.20 28.49
C GLN A 129 -20.47 -26.13 27.28
N MET A 130 -19.88 -25.83 26.17
CA MET A 130 -19.81 -26.74 25.02
C MET A 130 -18.96 -27.95 25.42
N VAL A 131 -19.51 -29.16 25.26
CA VAL A 131 -18.85 -30.43 25.57
C VAL A 131 -18.33 -31.06 24.27
N TYR A 132 -19.18 -31.06 23.24
CA TYR A 132 -18.82 -31.64 21.94
C TYR A 132 -19.68 -31.04 20.82
N ASP A 133 -19.04 -30.66 19.70
CA ASP A 133 -19.70 -29.96 18.61
C ASP A 133 -19.35 -30.51 17.21
N PHE A 134 -18.73 -31.68 17.12
CA PHE A 134 -18.25 -32.27 15.86
C PHE A 134 -17.23 -31.41 15.09
N GLY A 135 -16.55 -30.47 15.78
CA GLY A 135 -15.51 -29.64 15.19
C GLY A 135 -16.00 -28.30 14.63
N LYS A 136 -17.20 -27.85 14.94
CA LYS A 136 -17.72 -26.54 14.51
C LYS A 136 -16.86 -25.38 15.03
N VAL A 137 -16.54 -25.39 16.35
CA VAL A 137 -15.68 -24.37 16.94
C VAL A 137 -14.28 -24.42 16.37
N LYS A 138 -13.72 -25.63 16.20
CA LYS A 138 -12.43 -25.81 15.51
C LYS A 138 -12.46 -25.19 14.12
N SER A 139 -13.49 -25.46 13.34
CA SER A 139 -13.66 -24.91 12.00
C SER A 139 -13.76 -23.38 12.02
N SER A 140 -14.45 -22.81 13.01
CA SER A 140 -14.52 -21.35 13.21
C SER A 140 -13.14 -20.76 13.50
N VAL A 141 -12.34 -21.42 14.36
CA VAL A 141 -10.94 -21.02 14.63
C VAL A 141 -10.07 -21.13 13.36
N ASP A 142 -10.25 -22.19 12.58
CA ASP A 142 -9.48 -22.39 11.34
C ASP A 142 -9.81 -21.31 10.30
N ILE A 143 -11.06 -20.85 10.22
CA ILE A 143 -11.42 -19.69 9.37
C ILE A 143 -10.68 -18.44 9.83
N GLN A 144 -10.65 -18.14 11.14
CA GLN A 144 -9.97 -16.95 11.64
C GLN A 144 -8.45 -17.02 11.42
N LYS A 145 -7.84 -18.20 11.55
CA LYS A 145 -6.42 -18.44 11.21
C LYS A 145 -6.15 -18.24 9.71
N ALA A 146 -7.04 -18.72 8.85
CA ALA A 146 -6.91 -18.52 7.41
C ALA A 146 -7.02 -17.02 7.04
N ARG A 147 -7.93 -16.29 7.70
CA ARG A 147 -8.04 -14.83 7.56
C ARG A 147 -6.81 -14.10 8.09
N LEU A 148 -6.17 -14.59 9.15
CA LEU A 148 -4.91 -14.03 9.62
C LEU A 148 -3.81 -14.16 8.57
N ALA A 149 -3.68 -15.33 7.94
CA ALA A 149 -2.72 -15.52 6.85
C ALA A 149 -3.00 -14.59 5.66
N LEU A 150 -4.26 -14.34 5.34
CA LEU A 150 -4.67 -13.35 4.34
C LEU A 150 -4.23 -11.94 4.73
N GLN A 151 -4.45 -11.53 5.97
CA GLN A 151 -4.02 -10.22 6.45
C GLN A 151 -2.49 -10.05 6.44
N GLN A 152 -1.73 -11.11 6.78
CA GLN A 152 -0.28 -11.12 6.68
C GLN A 152 0.18 -10.87 5.23
N ALA A 153 -0.44 -11.55 4.26
CA ALA A 153 -0.15 -11.34 2.84
C ALA A 153 -0.50 -9.91 2.38
N GLN A 154 -1.59 -9.36 2.86
CA GLN A 154 -2.01 -7.98 2.55
C GLN A 154 -1.03 -6.93 3.10
N VAL A 155 -0.45 -7.15 4.27
CA VAL A 155 0.64 -6.29 4.80
C VAL A 155 1.83 -6.29 3.83
N LEU A 156 2.24 -7.45 3.32
CA LEU A 156 3.34 -7.55 2.34
C LEU A 156 3.00 -6.85 1.03
N VAL A 157 1.77 -6.99 0.53
CA VAL A 157 1.30 -6.27 -0.67
C VAL A 157 1.42 -4.76 -0.45
N LYS A 158 0.99 -4.27 0.71
CA LYS A 158 1.06 -2.84 1.01
C LYS A 158 2.49 -2.33 1.15
N ILE A 159 3.40 -3.12 1.70
CA ILE A 159 4.83 -2.79 1.73
C ILE A 159 5.39 -2.66 0.30
N ASP A 160 5.05 -3.58 -0.60
CA ASP A 160 5.48 -3.52 -2.00
C ASP A 160 4.91 -2.29 -2.73
N GLU A 161 3.65 -1.93 -2.47
CA GLU A 161 3.02 -0.73 -3.04
C GLU A 161 3.72 0.57 -2.57
N VAL A 162 3.98 0.70 -1.28
CA VAL A 162 4.71 1.86 -0.72
C VAL A 162 6.13 1.93 -1.26
N ALA A 163 6.81 0.79 -1.35
CA ALA A 163 8.15 0.71 -1.93
C ALA A 163 8.17 1.17 -3.39
N LEU A 164 7.19 0.74 -4.19
CA LEU A 164 7.01 1.17 -5.58
C LEU A 164 6.75 2.68 -5.66
N GLU A 165 5.90 3.20 -4.80
CA GLU A 165 5.56 4.63 -4.80
C GLU A 165 6.79 5.50 -4.54
N VAL A 166 7.61 5.14 -3.55
CA VAL A 166 8.86 5.84 -3.23
C VAL A 166 9.86 5.71 -4.37
N ALA A 167 10.10 4.51 -4.86
CA ALA A 167 11.07 4.25 -5.91
C ALA A 167 10.68 4.98 -7.22
N SER A 168 9.41 4.94 -7.60
CA SER A 168 8.89 5.66 -8.76
C SER A 168 9.02 7.18 -8.61
N ALA A 169 8.78 7.71 -7.40
CA ALA A 169 8.94 9.12 -7.13
C ALA A 169 10.41 9.58 -7.26
N ILE A 170 11.36 8.76 -6.79
CA ILE A 170 12.81 9.05 -6.94
C ILE A 170 13.23 8.98 -8.40
N VAL A 171 12.80 7.97 -9.15
CA VAL A 171 13.10 7.86 -10.58
C VAL A 171 12.60 9.07 -11.34
N ASN A 172 11.38 9.50 -11.10
CA ASN A 172 10.81 10.67 -11.77
C ASN A 172 11.45 12.00 -11.29
N LEU A 173 11.82 12.10 -10.02
CA LEU A 173 12.58 13.26 -9.54
C LEU A 173 13.91 13.41 -10.29
N LYS A 174 14.66 12.31 -10.42
CA LYS A 174 15.92 12.29 -11.17
C LYS A 174 15.72 12.61 -12.67
N ARG A 175 14.63 12.08 -13.25
CA ARG A 175 14.22 12.41 -14.62
C ARG A 175 14.08 13.91 -14.79
N TYR A 176 13.28 14.54 -13.94
CA TYR A 176 12.99 15.97 -14.08
C TYR A 176 14.15 16.86 -13.68
N GLU A 177 15.07 16.42 -12.84
CA GLU A 177 16.35 17.11 -12.64
C GLU A 177 17.12 17.23 -13.95
N GLU A 178 17.26 16.12 -14.69
CA GLU A 178 17.97 16.11 -15.98
C GLU A 178 17.21 16.86 -17.08
N VAL A 179 15.89 16.70 -17.15
CA VAL A 179 15.05 17.41 -18.11
C VAL A 179 15.10 18.92 -17.88
N CYS A 180 15.07 19.39 -16.62
CA CYS A 180 15.24 20.82 -16.30
C CYS A 180 16.62 21.35 -16.69
N ARG A 181 17.68 20.55 -16.47
CA ARG A 181 19.03 20.91 -16.90
C ARG A 181 19.11 21.11 -18.43
N ILE A 182 18.50 20.20 -19.19
CA ILE A 182 18.45 20.29 -20.65
C ILE A 182 17.59 21.48 -21.09
N ALA A 183 16.42 21.70 -20.46
CA ALA A 183 15.55 22.83 -20.75
C ALA A 183 16.25 24.18 -20.47
N GLN A 184 17.06 24.27 -19.41
CA GLN A 184 17.86 25.46 -19.11
C GLN A 184 18.92 25.68 -20.20
N GLN A 185 19.63 24.63 -20.62
CA GLN A 185 20.59 24.71 -21.74
C GLN A 185 19.93 25.18 -23.04
N GLN A 186 18.67 24.79 -23.29
CA GLN A 186 17.89 25.24 -24.43
C GLN A 186 17.61 26.76 -24.33
N VAL A 187 17.16 27.23 -23.17
CA VAL A 187 16.95 28.67 -22.95
C VAL A 187 18.22 29.47 -23.19
N ASP A 188 19.35 29.01 -22.62
CA ASP A 188 20.65 29.67 -22.78
C ASP A 188 21.13 29.68 -24.25
N GLY A 189 20.92 28.57 -24.98
CA GLY A 189 21.26 28.46 -26.38
C GLY A 189 20.43 29.38 -27.26
N ILE A 190 19.12 29.42 -27.06
CA ILE A 190 18.22 30.29 -27.81
C ILE A 190 18.46 31.77 -27.46
N ALA A 191 18.76 32.09 -26.20
CA ALA A 191 19.08 33.44 -25.78
C ALA A 191 20.34 33.99 -26.52
N ARG A 192 21.39 33.17 -26.68
CA ARG A 192 22.58 33.52 -27.46
C ARG A 192 22.24 33.80 -28.92
N ILE A 193 21.39 32.96 -29.53
CA ILE A 193 20.95 33.17 -30.92
C ILE A 193 20.15 34.45 -31.04
N ALA A 194 19.25 34.76 -30.06
CA ALA A 194 18.47 35.99 -30.05
C ALA A 194 19.33 37.22 -29.93
N GLU A 195 20.38 37.18 -29.11
CA GLU A 195 21.35 38.26 -28.99
C GLU A 195 22.09 38.52 -30.31
N ILE A 196 22.61 37.47 -30.98
CA ILE A 196 23.26 37.54 -32.26
C ILE A 196 22.32 38.11 -33.34
N ALA A 197 21.04 37.65 -33.36
CA ALA A 197 20.03 38.14 -34.29
C ALA A 197 19.77 39.66 -34.09
N ASN A 198 19.70 40.12 -32.84
CA ASN A 198 19.51 41.51 -32.52
C ASN A 198 20.70 42.38 -32.95
N LEU A 199 21.94 41.94 -32.68
CA LEU A 199 23.14 42.63 -33.10
C LEU A 199 23.23 42.75 -34.65
N ARG A 200 22.91 41.69 -35.39
CA ARG A 200 22.89 41.71 -36.87
C ARG A 200 21.83 42.62 -37.46
N ALA A 201 20.62 42.64 -36.85
CA ALA A 201 19.54 43.49 -37.29
C ALA A 201 19.86 44.98 -37.04
N ASN A 202 20.46 45.32 -35.88
CA ASN A 202 20.90 46.66 -35.53
C ASN A 202 22.06 47.17 -36.45
N ALA A 203 22.90 46.23 -36.91
CA ALA A 203 23.96 46.55 -37.87
C ALA A 203 23.46 46.62 -39.33
N GLY A 204 22.17 46.39 -39.58
CA GLY A 204 21.55 46.41 -40.91
C GLY A 204 21.92 45.19 -41.77
N ILE A 205 22.48 44.10 -41.17
CA ILE A 205 22.92 42.90 -41.87
C ILE A 205 21.74 41.92 -42.07
N SER A 206 20.72 41.99 -41.21
CA SER A 206 19.55 41.12 -41.27
C SER A 206 18.23 41.90 -41.07
N SER A 207 17.11 41.23 -41.30
CA SER A 207 15.79 41.79 -41.12
C SER A 207 15.48 42.08 -39.64
N GLN A 208 14.69 43.10 -39.37
CA GLN A 208 14.12 43.39 -38.02
C GLN A 208 13.12 42.33 -37.55
N ALA A 209 12.68 41.43 -38.46
CA ALA A 209 11.84 40.28 -38.09
C ALA A 209 12.62 39.21 -37.32
N ASP A 210 13.95 39.06 -37.59
CA ASP A 210 14.78 38.01 -36.98
C ASP A 210 14.85 38.10 -35.43
N PRO A 211 15.12 39.24 -34.82
CA PRO A 211 15.10 39.41 -33.37
C PRO A 211 13.71 39.08 -32.74
N VAL A 212 12.63 39.51 -33.39
CA VAL A 212 11.26 39.27 -32.92
C VAL A 212 10.96 37.80 -32.92
N GLN A 213 11.34 37.06 -33.98
CA GLN A 213 11.16 35.64 -34.09
C GLN A 213 12.01 34.89 -33.07
N ALA A 214 13.29 35.25 -32.92
CA ALA A 214 14.17 34.66 -31.91
C ALA A 214 13.61 34.88 -30.46
N LYS A 215 13.04 36.06 -30.20
CA LYS A 215 12.37 36.33 -28.92
C LYS A 215 11.18 35.42 -28.67
N SER A 216 10.35 35.12 -29.69
CA SER A 216 9.24 34.18 -29.57
C SER A 216 9.71 32.77 -29.21
N TYR A 217 10.80 32.28 -29.82
CA TYR A 217 11.40 30.99 -29.46
C TYR A 217 11.97 30.99 -28.03
N LEU A 218 12.57 32.12 -27.61
CA LEU A 218 13.06 32.27 -26.24
C LEU A 218 11.93 32.19 -25.21
N GLU A 219 10.86 32.93 -25.45
CA GLU A 219 9.68 32.92 -24.57
C GLU A 219 9.04 31.53 -24.49
N ALA A 220 8.96 30.80 -25.62
CA ALA A 220 8.49 29.41 -25.67
C ALA A 220 9.38 28.46 -24.87
N SER A 221 10.71 28.61 -24.98
CA SER A 221 11.66 27.79 -24.22
C SER A 221 11.63 28.09 -22.72
N GLN A 222 11.45 29.34 -22.32
CA GLN A 222 11.27 29.75 -20.92
C GLN A 222 9.98 29.15 -20.33
N SER A 223 8.88 29.19 -21.09
CA SER A 223 7.62 28.58 -20.69
C SER A 223 7.77 27.06 -20.48
N ASN A 224 8.48 26.38 -21.40
CA ASN A 224 8.77 24.96 -21.26
C ASN A 224 9.63 24.67 -20.00
N LEU A 225 10.66 25.47 -19.76
CA LEU A 225 11.47 25.32 -18.54
C LEU A 225 10.63 25.41 -17.26
N ILE A 226 9.74 26.39 -17.17
CA ILE A 226 8.82 26.55 -16.02
C ILE A 226 7.94 25.32 -15.87
N ALA A 227 7.42 24.77 -16.97
CA ALA A 227 6.60 23.57 -16.92
C ALA A 227 7.40 22.36 -16.37
N GLN A 228 8.63 22.16 -16.81
CA GLN A 228 9.49 21.07 -16.31
C GLN A 228 9.89 21.28 -14.84
N GLN A 229 10.20 22.50 -14.43
CA GLN A 229 10.47 22.85 -13.04
C GLN A 229 9.25 22.61 -12.14
N THR A 230 8.05 22.80 -12.65
CA THR A 230 6.81 22.49 -11.93
C THR A 230 6.71 20.99 -11.66
N GLN A 231 6.97 20.15 -12.66
CA GLN A 231 6.99 18.69 -12.48
C GLN A 231 8.04 18.26 -11.45
N LEU A 232 9.24 18.82 -11.52
CA LEU A 232 10.27 18.56 -10.53
C LEU A 232 9.80 18.88 -9.11
N ARG A 233 9.20 20.05 -8.90
CA ARG A 233 8.68 20.46 -7.58
C ARG A 233 7.56 19.53 -7.09
N LEU A 234 6.68 19.06 -7.96
CA LEU A 234 5.63 18.11 -7.58
C LEU A 234 6.21 16.81 -7.03
N TYR A 235 7.23 16.24 -7.67
CA TYR A 235 7.89 15.04 -7.16
C TYR A 235 8.72 15.31 -5.90
N GLN A 236 9.30 16.48 -5.74
CA GLN A 236 9.95 16.90 -4.50
C GLN A 236 8.93 16.93 -3.35
N GLN A 237 7.75 17.52 -3.56
CA GLN A 237 6.70 17.54 -2.54
C GLN A 237 6.18 16.13 -2.22
N LYS A 238 6.01 15.29 -3.23
CA LYS A 238 5.61 13.90 -3.03
C LYS A 238 6.60 13.15 -2.15
N LEU A 239 7.88 13.22 -2.44
CA LEU A 239 8.93 12.59 -1.62
C LEU A 239 9.01 13.20 -0.21
N ARG A 240 8.86 14.51 -0.08
CA ARG A 240 8.80 15.17 1.23
C ARG A 240 7.66 14.60 2.08
N THR A 241 6.49 14.39 1.48
CA THR A 241 5.34 13.78 2.17
C THR A 241 5.64 12.34 2.57
N LEU A 242 6.20 11.53 1.66
CA LEU A 242 6.49 10.12 1.92
C LEU A 242 7.60 9.93 2.98
N LEU A 243 8.63 10.77 2.94
CA LEU A 243 9.79 10.65 3.82
C LEU A 243 9.70 11.48 5.11
N GLY A 244 8.94 12.57 5.09
CA GLY A 244 8.65 13.41 6.27
C GLY A 244 9.72 14.41 6.66
N PHE A 245 10.71 14.65 5.80
CA PHE A 245 11.75 15.65 6.02
C PHE A 245 12.04 16.45 4.75
N ASP A 246 12.78 17.56 4.86
CA ASP A 246 13.17 18.36 3.72
C ASP A 246 14.21 17.63 2.87
N ILE A 247 13.88 17.39 1.61
CA ILE A 247 14.72 16.70 0.64
C ILE A 247 15.55 17.63 -0.26
N SER A 248 15.46 18.95 -0.08
CA SER A 248 16.07 19.93 -0.98
C SER A 248 17.60 19.85 -1.09
N ARG A 249 18.26 19.28 -0.07
CA ARG A 249 19.71 19.12 0.01
C ARG A 249 20.19 17.69 -0.18
N ILE A 250 19.29 16.77 -0.60
CA ILE A 250 19.63 15.38 -0.76
C ILE A 250 20.02 15.11 -2.20
N ASN A 251 21.16 14.47 -2.39
CA ASN A 251 21.56 13.93 -3.69
C ASN A 251 21.04 12.48 -3.80
N TRP A 252 20.14 12.27 -4.75
CA TRP A 252 19.51 10.96 -4.97
C TRP A 252 20.36 10.13 -5.92
N LYS A 253 20.60 8.87 -5.55
CA LYS A 253 21.25 7.88 -6.42
C LYS A 253 20.26 6.77 -6.75
N ILE A 254 20.23 6.41 -8.03
CA ILE A 254 19.64 5.16 -8.50
C ILE A 254 20.79 4.17 -8.56
N PRO A 255 20.78 3.08 -7.76
CA PRO A 255 21.85 2.09 -7.78
C PRO A 255 21.95 1.44 -9.16
N GLU A 256 23.16 1.28 -9.69
CA GLU A 256 23.38 0.60 -10.98
C GLU A 256 22.93 -0.85 -10.95
N ASN A 257 22.94 -1.47 -9.77
CA ASN A 257 22.50 -2.83 -9.56
C ASN A 257 20.98 -3.02 -9.66
N VAL A 258 20.16 -1.97 -9.67
CA VAL A 258 18.69 -2.10 -9.88
C VAL A 258 18.39 -2.84 -11.17
N VAL A 259 19.17 -2.63 -12.22
CA VAL A 259 19.01 -3.33 -13.50
C VAL A 259 19.29 -4.83 -13.35
N THR A 260 20.36 -5.20 -12.66
CA THR A 260 20.73 -6.61 -12.43
C THR A 260 19.86 -7.28 -11.38
N GLU A 261 19.49 -6.57 -10.32
CA GLU A 261 18.65 -7.09 -9.26
C GLU A 261 17.17 -7.22 -9.66
N SER A 262 16.72 -6.50 -10.69
CA SER A 262 15.36 -6.65 -11.24
C SER A 262 15.11 -8.03 -11.85
N LYS A 263 16.18 -8.77 -12.22
CA LYS A 263 16.11 -10.13 -12.82
C LYS A 263 15.10 -10.24 -13.95
N ILE A 264 15.03 -9.21 -14.79
CA ILE A 264 14.00 -9.06 -15.83
C ILE A 264 13.85 -10.27 -16.75
N PHE A 265 14.93 -11.03 -16.97
CA PHE A 265 14.95 -12.21 -17.83
C PHE A 265 14.91 -13.54 -17.06
N GLU A 266 14.78 -13.50 -15.73
CA GLU A 266 14.63 -14.68 -14.89
C GLU A 266 13.16 -14.97 -14.60
N ALA A 267 12.81 -16.26 -14.50
CA ALA A 267 11.47 -16.66 -14.09
C ALA A 267 11.22 -16.27 -12.63
N PRO A 268 10.14 -15.54 -12.31
CA PRO A 268 9.85 -15.12 -10.95
C PRO A 268 9.50 -16.33 -10.07
N LYS A 269 9.83 -16.23 -8.78
CA LYS A 269 9.37 -17.19 -7.76
C LYS A 269 7.93 -16.86 -7.40
N ILE A 270 6.97 -17.42 -8.12
CA ILE A 270 5.55 -17.08 -8.04
C ILE A 270 4.99 -17.20 -6.62
N ASN A 271 5.41 -18.23 -5.87
CA ASN A 271 4.93 -18.49 -4.52
C ASN A 271 5.33 -17.42 -3.48
N THR A 272 6.31 -16.58 -3.78
CA THR A 272 6.77 -15.50 -2.90
C THR A 272 6.19 -14.13 -3.24
N ILE A 273 5.38 -14.05 -4.30
CA ILE A 273 4.73 -12.80 -4.72
C ILE A 273 3.56 -12.51 -3.78
N PRO A 274 3.54 -11.38 -3.06
CA PRO A 274 2.51 -11.11 -2.06
C PRO A 274 1.09 -11.12 -2.61
N THR A 275 0.87 -10.66 -3.84
CA THR A 275 -0.44 -10.69 -4.50
C THR A 275 -0.94 -12.13 -4.71
N ILE A 276 -0.07 -13.04 -5.12
CA ILE A 276 -0.40 -14.47 -5.25
C ILE A 276 -0.63 -15.11 -3.88
N MET A 277 0.22 -14.78 -2.90
CA MET A 277 0.05 -15.25 -1.52
C MET A 277 -1.30 -14.82 -0.94
N SER A 278 -1.72 -13.57 -1.18
CA SER A 278 -3.01 -13.04 -0.78
C SER A 278 -4.16 -13.81 -1.45
N ALA A 279 -4.11 -14.00 -2.76
CA ALA A 279 -5.12 -14.74 -3.49
C ALA A 279 -5.20 -16.22 -3.05
N GLN A 280 -4.07 -16.87 -2.78
CA GLN A 280 -4.02 -18.23 -2.26
C GLN A 280 -4.58 -18.33 -0.84
N ALA A 281 -4.34 -17.32 0.00
CA ALA A 281 -4.92 -17.23 1.34
C ALA A 281 -6.45 -17.08 1.27
N GLU A 282 -6.99 -16.34 0.30
CA GLU A 282 -8.46 -16.26 0.07
C GLU A 282 -9.04 -17.66 -0.29
N VAL A 283 -8.35 -18.47 -1.06
CA VAL A 283 -8.75 -19.86 -1.33
C VAL A 283 -8.83 -20.66 -0.03
N ASN A 284 -7.84 -20.52 0.85
CA ASN A 284 -7.83 -21.21 2.14
C ASN A 284 -8.98 -20.77 3.05
N VAL A 285 -9.31 -19.48 3.04
CA VAL A 285 -10.50 -18.95 3.75
C VAL A 285 -11.78 -19.58 3.19
N ALA A 286 -11.94 -19.60 1.87
CA ALA A 286 -13.12 -20.20 1.23
C ALA A 286 -13.26 -21.69 1.54
N LYS A 287 -12.16 -22.45 1.55
CA LYS A 287 -12.14 -23.87 1.95
C LYS A 287 -12.58 -24.07 3.40
N ALA A 288 -12.05 -23.23 4.31
CA ALA A 288 -12.41 -23.29 5.72
C ALA A 288 -13.90 -22.94 5.94
N GLN A 289 -14.42 -21.95 5.23
CA GLN A 289 -15.85 -21.59 5.27
C GLN A 289 -16.74 -22.71 4.74
N LYS A 290 -16.34 -23.39 3.67
CA LYS A 290 -17.05 -24.56 3.15
C LYS A 290 -17.11 -25.67 4.19
N THR A 291 -15.99 -26.00 4.84
CA THR A 291 -15.93 -26.98 5.92
C THR A 291 -16.86 -26.61 7.07
N GLN A 292 -16.89 -25.35 7.49
CA GLN A 292 -17.80 -24.87 8.52
C GLN A 292 -19.28 -25.06 8.11
N THR A 293 -19.61 -24.75 6.86
CA THR A 293 -20.96 -24.91 6.32
C THR A 293 -21.38 -26.38 6.36
N ASP A 294 -20.49 -27.30 5.96
CA ASP A 294 -20.77 -28.74 5.97
C ASP A 294 -20.94 -29.30 7.40
N LEU A 295 -20.18 -28.73 8.36
CA LEU A 295 -20.29 -29.12 9.78
C LEU A 295 -21.55 -28.55 10.46
N SER A 296 -22.21 -27.55 9.91
CA SER A 296 -23.39 -26.92 10.51
C SER A 296 -24.58 -27.86 10.70
N ARG A 297 -24.60 -28.97 9.98
CA ARG A 297 -25.64 -30.02 10.05
C ARG A 297 -25.54 -30.90 11.30
N TYR A 298 -24.40 -30.93 11.96
CA TYR A 298 -24.18 -31.76 13.13
C TYR A 298 -24.69 -31.11 14.41
N PRO A 299 -25.15 -31.89 15.41
CA PRO A 299 -25.61 -31.34 16.69
C PRO A 299 -24.47 -30.70 17.51
N THR A 300 -24.82 -29.91 18.46
CA THR A 300 -23.94 -29.41 19.52
C THR A 300 -24.41 -29.91 20.86
N LEU A 301 -23.50 -30.50 21.63
CA LEU A 301 -23.72 -31.00 22.96
C LEU A 301 -23.23 -29.98 23.99
N ASN A 302 -24.12 -29.47 24.80
CA ASN A 302 -23.85 -28.49 25.85
C ASN A 302 -24.18 -29.04 27.24
N LEU A 303 -23.38 -28.67 28.22
CA LEU A 303 -23.70 -28.72 29.60
C LEU A 303 -24.24 -27.34 30.02
N VAL A 304 -25.50 -27.28 30.49
CA VAL A 304 -26.15 -26.05 30.86
C VAL A 304 -26.47 -26.09 32.36
N GLY A 305 -25.90 -25.12 33.08
CA GLY A 305 -26.24 -24.87 34.49
C GLY A 305 -27.06 -23.59 34.60
N THR A 306 -28.17 -23.65 35.34
CA THR A 306 -28.99 -22.45 35.59
C THR A 306 -29.18 -22.26 37.10
N LEU A 307 -29.03 -21.02 37.52
CA LEU A 307 -29.39 -20.58 38.87
C LEU A 307 -30.44 -19.46 38.75
N SER A 308 -31.48 -19.55 39.51
CA SER A 308 -32.49 -18.51 39.55
C SER A 308 -32.94 -18.22 40.98
N GLN A 309 -33.08 -16.94 41.31
CA GLN A 309 -33.56 -16.46 42.62
C GLN A 309 -34.69 -15.47 42.37
N ALA A 310 -35.85 -15.77 42.92
CA ALA A 310 -36.92 -14.80 42.98
C ALA A 310 -36.61 -13.77 44.08
N LEU A 311 -36.61 -12.49 43.72
CA LEU A 311 -36.40 -11.37 44.64
C LEU A 311 -37.76 -10.83 45.14
N ASN A 312 -38.82 -11.03 44.37
CA ASN A 312 -40.19 -10.68 44.72
C ASN A 312 -41.12 -11.56 43.89
N GLY A 313 -42.02 -12.30 44.58
CA GLY A 313 -42.98 -13.23 43.99
C GLY A 313 -42.47 -14.64 43.83
N VAL A 314 -43.21 -15.48 43.11
CA VAL A 314 -42.96 -16.91 42.99
C VAL A 314 -41.90 -17.19 41.90
N ASN A 315 -40.90 -18.00 42.17
CA ASN A 315 -39.95 -18.48 41.18
C ASN A 315 -40.64 -19.49 40.24
N PRO A 316 -40.74 -19.22 38.93
CA PRO A 316 -41.44 -20.08 37.98
C PRO A 316 -40.80 -21.47 37.81
N ASN A 317 -39.54 -21.65 38.21
CA ASN A 317 -38.79 -22.89 38.03
C ASN A 317 -39.11 -23.90 39.14
N ASN A 318 -39.52 -23.47 40.35
CA ASN A 318 -39.83 -24.34 41.49
C ASN A 318 -41.13 -24.02 42.20
N ASN A 319 -41.91 -23.03 41.76
CA ASN A 319 -43.16 -22.57 42.31
C ASN A 319 -43.08 -22.17 43.80
N LYS A 320 -41.92 -21.71 44.28
CA LYS A 320 -41.73 -21.26 45.65
C LYS A 320 -41.68 -19.72 45.69
N ASP A 321 -42.33 -19.15 46.67
CA ASP A 321 -42.31 -17.72 46.98
C ASP A 321 -40.88 -17.36 47.45
N ASP A 322 -40.27 -16.31 46.86
CA ASP A 322 -38.88 -15.94 47.08
C ASP A 322 -37.88 -17.12 46.93
N GLY A 323 -38.24 -18.09 46.06
CA GLY A 323 -37.55 -19.37 45.95
C GLY A 323 -36.23 -19.29 45.14
N PHE A 324 -35.26 -20.07 45.60
CA PHE A 324 -34.03 -20.37 44.86
C PHE A 324 -34.19 -21.67 44.09
N ASP A 325 -33.77 -21.69 42.82
CA ASP A 325 -33.72 -22.88 41.98
C ASP A 325 -32.35 -23.03 41.31
N SER A 326 -31.90 -24.27 41.22
CA SER A 326 -30.69 -24.62 40.50
C SER A 326 -30.86 -25.88 39.65
N SER A 327 -30.41 -25.85 38.43
CA SER A 327 -30.45 -27.02 37.56
C SER A 327 -29.18 -27.20 36.77
N ILE A 328 -28.82 -28.45 36.49
CA ILE A 328 -27.76 -28.83 35.55
C ILE A 328 -28.35 -29.83 34.57
N LYS A 329 -28.21 -29.57 33.28
CA LYS A 329 -28.71 -30.44 32.22
C LYS A 329 -27.72 -30.60 31.07
N PHE A 330 -27.74 -31.76 30.44
CA PHE A 330 -27.15 -31.95 29.12
C PHE A 330 -28.21 -31.61 28.09
N GLU A 331 -27.79 -30.82 27.10
CA GLU A 331 -28.62 -30.42 25.98
C GLU A 331 -27.96 -30.72 24.68
N ALA A 332 -28.62 -31.44 23.78
CA ALA A 332 -28.22 -31.66 22.42
C ALA A 332 -29.14 -30.85 21.50
N SER A 333 -28.60 -29.88 20.80
CA SER A 333 -29.34 -29.05 19.85
C SER A 333 -28.85 -29.25 18.43
N SER A 334 -29.77 -29.42 17.50
CA SER A 334 -29.48 -29.48 16.06
C SER A 334 -30.67 -28.97 15.26
N ASN A 335 -30.36 -28.32 14.17
CA ASN A 335 -31.37 -27.91 13.20
C ASN A 335 -31.55 -29.04 12.16
N PHE A 336 -32.48 -29.95 12.42
CA PHE A 336 -32.70 -31.15 11.57
C PHE A 336 -33.18 -30.81 10.16
N PHE A 337 -33.97 -29.76 10.01
CA PHE A 337 -34.47 -29.33 8.71
C PHE A 337 -34.65 -27.82 8.64
N GLN A 338 -34.10 -27.19 7.63
CA GLN A 338 -34.15 -25.75 7.38
C GLN A 338 -34.55 -25.44 5.94
N GLY A 339 -35.53 -26.18 5.39
CA GLY A 339 -36.03 -25.94 4.03
C GLY A 339 -34.96 -26.11 2.93
N GLY A 340 -33.94 -26.94 3.14
CA GLY A 340 -32.85 -27.15 2.17
C GLY A 340 -31.73 -26.10 2.21
N SER A 341 -31.77 -25.14 3.15
CA SER A 341 -30.82 -24.02 3.20
C SER A 341 -29.37 -24.50 3.37
N VAL A 342 -29.10 -25.52 4.18
CA VAL A 342 -27.75 -26.07 4.39
C VAL A 342 -27.15 -26.60 3.09
N GLY A 343 -27.94 -27.32 2.29
CA GLY A 343 -27.51 -27.83 0.98
C GLY A 343 -27.23 -26.69 -0.02
N ALA A 344 -28.03 -25.65 0.00
CA ALA A 344 -27.82 -24.45 -0.82
C ALA A 344 -26.57 -23.68 -0.39
N GLN A 345 -26.36 -23.51 0.93
CA GLN A 345 -25.16 -22.87 1.48
C GLN A 345 -23.87 -23.66 1.14
N SER A 346 -23.91 -24.99 1.20
CA SER A 346 -22.79 -25.84 0.82
C SER A 346 -22.44 -25.68 -0.67
N ARG A 347 -23.44 -25.64 -1.57
CA ARG A 347 -23.23 -25.33 -2.98
C ARG A 347 -22.65 -23.94 -3.19
N ALA A 348 -23.20 -22.92 -2.50
CA ALA A 348 -22.70 -21.54 -2.58
C ALA A 348 -21.23 -21.46 -2.13
N ALA A 349 -20.88 -22.13 -1.02
CA ALA A 349 -19.51 -22.20 -0.53
C ALA A 349 -18.55 -22.91 -1.50
N SER A 350 -19.03 -23.96 -2.20
CA SER A 350 -18.25 -24.64 -3.25
C SER A 350 -17.97 -23.73 -4.45
N TYR A 351 -18.96 -22.96 -4.90
CA TYR A 351 -18.76 -21.98 -5.97
C TYR A 351 -17.86 -20.81 -5.53
N ALA A 352 -17.95 -20.38 -4.26
CA ALA A 352 -17.05 -19.37 -3.72
C ALA A 352 -15.58 -19.86 -3.68
N GLU A 353 -15.34 -21.13 -3.36
CA GLU A 353 -14.02 -21.74 -3.44
C GLU A 353 -13.48 -21.74 -4.88
N GLU A 354 -14.30 -22.14 -5.87
CA GLU A 354 -13.89 -22.13 -7.28
C GLU A 354 -13.64 -20.68 -7.78
N ALA A 355 -14.45 -19.71 -7.36
CA ALA A 355 -14.22 -18.31 -7.67
C ALA A 355 -12.87 -17.81 -7.11
N ALA A 356 -12.53 -18.19 -5.88
CA ALA A 356 -11.24 -17.86 -5.28
C ALA A 356 -10.05 -18.52 -6.02
N LYS A 357 -10.19 -19.77 -6.46
CA LYS A 357 -9.17 -20.44 -7.30
C LYS A 357 -8.99 -19.74 -8.64
N ALA A 358 -10.08 -19.33 -9.28
CA ALA A 358 -10.04 -18.57 -10.53
C ALA A 358 -9.34 -17.21 -10.33
N LYS A 359 -9.52 -16.57 -9.17
CA LYS A 359 -8.81 -15.33 -8.82
C LYS A 359 -7.29 -15.52 -8.75
N VAL A 360 -6.81 -16.64 -8.20
CA VAL A 360 -5.38 -17.00 -8.20
C VAL A 360 -4.85 -17.09 -9.63
N GLN A 361 -5.57 -17.79 -10.51
CA GLN A 361 -5.19 -17.93 -11.92
C GLN A 361 -5.17 -16.57 -12.63
N ASN A 362 -6.17 -15.72 -12.38
CA ASN A 362 -6.21 -14.37 -12.96
C ASN A 362 -5.01 -13.55 -12.49
N SER A 363 -4.71 -13.53 -11.19
CA SER A 363 -3.54 -12.83 -10.65
C SER A 363 -2.23 -13.32 -11.26
N TYR A 364 -2.12 -14.61 -11.52
CA TYR A 364 -0.98 -15.20 -12.21
C TYR A 364 -0.87 -14.72 -13.66
N MET A 365 -1.97 -14.69 -14.39
CA MET A 365 -2.01 -14.17 -15.76
C MET A 365 -1.62 -12.69 -15.82
N ASP A 366 -2.16 -11.87 -14.93
CA ASP A 366 -1.85 -10.44 -14.85
C ASP A 366 -0.35 -10.20 -14.60
N ILE A 367 0.25 -10.98 -13.70
CA ILE A 367 1.69 -10.90 -13.42
C ILE A 367 2.52 -11.32 -14.64
N LEU A 368 2.18 -12.42 -15.31
CA LEU A 368 2.88 -12.85 -16.52
C LEU A 368 2.77 -11.83 -17.65
N GLU A 369 1.59 -11.25 -17.85
CA GLU A 369 1.38 -10.20 -18.83
C GLU A 369 2.25 -9.00 -18.53
N GLN A 370 2.27 -8.53 -17.28
CA GLN A 370 3.09 -7.41 -16.86
C GLN A 370 4.59 -7.66 -17.06
N ILE A 371 5.05 -8.87 -16.75
CA ILE A 371 6.46 -9.25 -16.97
C ILE A 371 6.79 -9.19 -18.47
N ARG A 372 5.99 -9.80 -19.32
CA ARG A 372 6.22 -9.82 -20.78
C ARG A 372 6.16 -8.43 -21.39
N MET A 373 5.21 -7.61 -20.98
CA MET A 373 5.11 -6.22 -21.41
C MET A 373 6.35 -5.42 -21.00
N THR A 374 6.83 -5.62 -19.78
CA THR A 374 8.03 -4.94 -19.28
C THR A 374 9.28 -5.38 -20.03
N GLU A 375 9.45 -6.68 -20.30
CA GLU A 375 10.56 -7.22 -21.11
C GLU A 375 10.58 -6.58 -22.50
N GLU A 376 9.44 -6.52 -23.17
CA GLU A 376 9.31 -5.88 -24.48
C GLU A 376 9.62 -4.38 -24.43
N GLN A 377 9.07 -3.68 -23.44
CA GLN A 377 9.32 -2.25 -23.28
C GLN A 377 10.79 -1.96 -23.02
N VAL A 378 11.44 -2.68 -22.11
CA VAL A 378 12.88 -2.49 -21.83
C VAL A 378 13.74 -2.81 -23.04
N THR A 379 13.49 -3.94 -23.71
CA THR A 379 14.24 -4.35 -24.90
C THR A 379 14.11 -3.32 -26.02
N ASN A 380 12.90 -2.84 -26.29
CA ASN A 380 12.67 -1.85 -27.34
C ASN A 380 13.22 -0.47 -26.96
N LYS A 381 13.12 -0.07 -25.70
CA LYS A 381 13.75 1.17 -25.21
C LYS A 381 15.28 1.14 -25.33
N GLN A 382 15.91 -0.02 -25.10
CA GLN A 382 17.36 -0.18 -25.32
C GLN A 382 17.74 -0.06 -26.81
N ARG A 383 16.93 -0.65 -27.71
CA ARG A 383 17.13 -0.47 -29.16
C ARG A 383 16.92 0.98 -29.57
N GLN A 384 15.87 1.62 -29.07
CA GLN A 384 15.56 3.03 -29.34
C GLN A 384 16.70 3.92 -28.86
N MET A 385 17.35 3.61 -27.73
CA MET A 385 18.46 4.38 -27.19
C MET A 385 19.61 4.49 -28.19
N GLN A 386 19.94 3.41 -28.91
CA GLN A 386 21.00 3.41 -29.94
C GLN A 386 20.68 4.41 -31.06
N VAL A 387 19.42 4.43 -31.52
CA VAL A 387 18.99 5.36 -32.58
C VAL A 387 18.96 6.79 -32.07
N LEU A 388 18.52 7.01 -30.82
CA LEU A 388 18.47 8.34 -30.20
C LEU A 388 19.86 8.94 -30.00
N VAL A 389 20.84 8.14 -29.60
CA VAL A 389 22.25 8.59 -29.49
C VAL A 389 22.84 8.93 -30.87
N ALA A 390 22.55 8.12 -31.89
CA ALA A 390 22.95 8.43 -33.28
C ALA A 390 22.28 9.73 -33.76
N ARG A 391 20.98 9.93 -33.48
CA ARG A 391 20.26 11.17 -33.80
C ARG A 391 20.86 12.38 -33.10
N GLN A 392 21.23 12.26 -31.83
CA GLN A 392 21.90 13.33 -31.08
C GLN A 392 23.19 13.77 -31.78
N SER A 393 24.02 12.81 -32.18
CA SER A 393 25.26 13.09 -32.91
C SER A 393 24.98 13.81 -34.23
N THR A 394 24.04 13.33 -35.04
CA THR A 394 23.65 13.94 -36.32
C THR A 394 23.09 15.35 -36.15
N THR A 395 22.23 15.54 -35.13
CA THR A 395 21.60 16.85 -34.81
C THR A 395 22.66 17.85 -34.35
N THR A 396 23.63 17.40 -33.55
CA THR A 396 24.74 18.23 -33.10
C THR A 396 25.55 18.69 -34.31
N ARG A 397 25.87 17.78 -35.23
CA ARG A 397 26.60 18.13 -36.45
C ARG A 397 25.82 19.10 -37.35
N THR A 398 24.53 18.89 -37.49
CA THR A 398 23.63 19.81 -38.23
C THR A 398 23.68 21.22 -37.63
N LYS A 399 23.59 21.34 -36.30
CA LYS A 399 23.69 22.62 -35.62
C LYS A 399 24.99 23.33 -35.89
N GLU A 400 26.14 22.62 -35.78
CA GLU A 400 27.45 23.17 -36.07
C GLU A 400 27.54 23.74 -37.48
N LEU A 401 27.09 22.98 -38.47
CA LEU A 401 27.10 23.40 -39.89
C LEU A 401 26.18 24.61 -40.10
N TYR A 402 25.02 24.63 -39.49
CA TYR A 402 24.07 25.75 -39.60
C TYR A 402 24.60 27.01 -38.93
N GLN A 403 25.35 26.90 -37.83
CA GLN A 403 26.03 28.04 -37.21
C GLN A 403 27.08 28.67 -38.15
N GLU A 404 27.88 27.85 -38.82
CA GLU A 404 28.86 28.34 -39.79
C GLU A 404 28.18 29.01 -41.00
N GLN A 405 27.13 28.38 -41.55
CA GLN A 405 26.37 28.94 -42.68
C GLN A 405 25.63 30.23 -42.31
N TYR A 406 25.13 30.33 -41.07
CA TYR A 406 24.48 31.57 -40.56
C TYR A 406 25.51 32.73 -40.47
N LYS A 407 26.72 32.44 -39.99
CA LYS A 407 27.80 33.46 -39.98
C LYS A 407 28.12 33.98 -41.39
N LEU A 408 28.08 33.10 -42.37
CA LEU A 408 28.29 33.43 -43.78
C LEU A 408 27.09 34.11 -44.48
N GLY A 409 25.93 34.22 -43.77
CA GLY A 409 24.72 34.78 -44.32
C GLY A 409 23.93 33.88 -45.27
N THR A 410 24.29 32.61 -45.39
CA THR A 410 23.66 31.63 -46.29
C THR A 410 22.53 30.85 -45.66
N ARG A 411 22.28 31.03 -44.34
CA ARG A 411 21.18 30.40 -43.58
C ARG A 411 20.38 31.46 -42.81
N THR A 412 19.10 31.15 -42.59
CA THR A 412 18.21 32.02 -41.79
C THR A 412 18.39 31.78 -40.30
N VAL A 413 17.98 32.77 -39.48
CA VAL A 413 17.94 32.63 -38.02
C VAL A 413 16.97 31.49 -37.58
N VAL A 414 15.90 31.28 -38.35
CA VAL A 414 14.89 30.23 -38.06
C VAL A 414 15.52 28.85 -38.20
N ASP A 415 16.34 28.62 -39.22
CA ASP A 415 17.06 27.36 -39.40
C ASP A 415 17.96 27.05 -38.21
N LEU A 416 18.63 28.09 -37.68
CA LEU A 416 19.50 27.96 -36.51
C LEU A 416 18.72 27.70 -35.24
N LEU A 417 17.57 28.40 -35.05
CA LEU A 417 16.68 28.17 -33.92
C LEU A 417 16.06 26.76 -33.93
N ASN A 418 15.67 26.28 -35.11
CA ASN A 418 15.14 24.92 -35.26
C ASN A 418 16.22 23.87 -34.97
N ALA A 419 17.48 24.09 -35.42
CA ALA A 419 18.58 23.20 -35.10
C ALA A 419 18.89 23.16 -33.60
N GLU A 420 18.84 24.32 -32.94
CA GLU A 420 18.98 24.40 -31.47
C GLU A 420 17.86 23.61 -30.75
N GLN A 421 16.61 23.78 -31.18
CA GLN A 421 15.46 23.05 -30.67
C GLN A 421 15.59 21.53 -30.87
N ALA A 422 16.06 21.12 -32.07
CA ALA A 422 16.22 19.71 -32.42
C ALA A 422 17.24 18.99 -31.53
N ILE A 423 18.34 19.64 -31.18
CA ILE A 423 19.38 19.02 -30.33
C ILE A 423 18.86 18.84 -28.88
N HIS A 424 18.13 19.84 -28.34
CA HIS A 424 17.57 19.72 -26.99
C HIS A 424 16.43 18.72 -26.93
N SER A 425 15.60 18.62 -27.98
CA SER A 425 14.60 17.55 -28.14
C SER A 425 15.24 16.17 -28.12
N ALA A 426 16.31 15.98 -28.89
CA ALA A 426 17.05 14.71 -28.91
C ALA A 426 17.63 14.36 -27.53
N ASN A 427 18.19 15.33 -26.82
CA ASN A 427 18.73 15.14 -25.48
C ASN A 427 17.62 14.76 -24.48
N MET A 428 16.46 15.43 -24.53
CA MET A 428 15.30 15.10 -23.69
C MET A 428 14.78 13.70 -23.97
N GLU A 429 14.70 13.30 -25.24
CA GLU A 429 14.25 11.96 -25.61
C GLU A 429 15.20 10.87 -25.07
N ILE A 430 16.51 11.09 -25.09
CA ILE A 430 17.51 10.18 -24.50
C ILE A 430 17.26 10.02 -23.00
N GLU A 431 17.15 11.13 -22.25
CA GLU A 431 16.96 11.06 -20.82
C GLU A 431 15.59 10.46 -20.46
N ASN A 432 14.51 10.85 -21.13
CA ASN A 432 13.20 10.24 -20.91
C ASN A 432 13.24 8.72 -21.18
N ASN A 433 13.89 8.29 -22.25
CA ASN A 433 14.03 6.87 -22.57
C ASN A 433 14.84 6.12 -21.50
N ARG A 434 15.89 6.73 -20.96
CA ARG A 434 16.69 6.15 -19.85
C ARG A 434 15.85 5.96 -18.59
N TYR A 435 15.14 7.00 -18.17
CA TYR A 435 14.30 6.93 -16.95
C TYR A 435 13.03 6.11 -17.14
N ASP A 436 12.52 5.95 -18.36
CA ASP A 436 11.46 4.99 -18.67
C ASP A 436 11.93 3.55 -18.43
N ILE A 437 13.16 3.22 -18.77
CA ILE A 437 13.74 1.91 -18.44
C ILE A 437 13.79 1.71 -16.93
N TYR A 438 14.28 2.68 -16.16
CA TYR A 438 14.30 2.57 -14.69
C TYR A 438 12.91 2.46 -14.11
N ALA A 439 11.94 3.23 -14.60
CA ALA A 439 10.55 3.15 -14.14
C ALA A 439 9.94 1.76 -14.40
N ASN A 440 10.18 1.18 -15.57
CA ASN A 440 9.74 -0.16 -15.91
C ASN A 440 10.40 -1.23 -15.01
N LEU A 441 11.68 -1.09 -14.71
CA LEU A 441 12.40 -2.02 -13.83
C LEU A 441 11.89 -1.95 -12.37
N VAL A 442 11.66 -0.76 -11.87
CA VAL A 442 11.09 -0.56 -10.52
C VAL A 442 9.67 -1.14 -10.44
N GLN A 443 8.86 -0.96 -11.49
CA GLN A 443 7.54 -1.57 -11.58
C GLN A 443 7.63 -3.11 -11.59
N LEU A 444 8.58 -3.68 -12.32
CA LEU A 444 8.82 -5.12 -12.37
C LEU A 444 9.21 -5.68 -11.00
N ILE A 445 10.10 -5.00 -10.29
CA ILE A 445 10.52 -5.40 -8.93
C ILE A 445 9.30 -5.52 -8.00
N SER A 446 8.38 -4.56 -8.07
CA SER A 446 7.14 -4.61 -7.30
C SER A 446 6.22 -5.75 -7.76
N THR A 447 5.98 -5.86 -9.06
CA THR A 447 5.08 -6.88 -9.64
C THR A 447 5.53 -8.31 -9.34
N THR A 448 6.84 -8.55 -9.34
CA THR A 448 7.44 -9.86 -9.06
C THR A 448 7.67 -10.13 -7.57
N GLY A 449 7.26 -9.21 -6.68
CA GLY A 449 7.43 -9.37 -5.24
C GLY A 449 8.87 -9.32 -4.74
N GLN A 450 9.78 -8.74 -5.52
CA GLN A 450 11.20 -8.65 -5.18
C GLN A 450 11.56 -7.41 -4.35
N SER A 451 10.60 -6.53 -4.06
CA SER A 451 10.85 -5.28 -3.31
C SER A 451 11.55 -5.53 -1.97
N ARG A 452 11.16 -6.58 -1.25
CA ARG A 452 11.75 -6.94 0.04
C ARG A 452 13.21 -7.33 -0.08
N ASP A 453 13.60 -8.06 -1.13
CA ASP A 453 14.99 -8.47 -1.37
C ASP A 453 15.82 -7.31 -1.90
N VAL A 454 15.34 -6.61 -2.93
CA VAL A 454 16.06 -5.52 -3.60
C VAL A 454 16.30 -4.34 -2.67
N TYR A 455 15.31 -3.97 -1.86
CA TYR A 455 15.42 -2.86 -0.91
C TYR A 455 15.87 -3.28 0.48
N HIS A 456 16.29 -4.54 0.66
CA HIS A 456 16.81 -5.07 1.92
C HIS A 456 15.86 -4.88 3.11
N LEU A 457 14.57 -5.20 2.88
CA LEU A 457 13.52 -5.11 3.90
C LEU A 457 13.34 -6.41 4.70
N ASN A 458 13.87 -7.53 4.22
CA ASN A 458 13.78 -8.82 4.90
C ASN A 458 14.42 -8.77 6.28
N ARG A 459 13.74 -9.36 7.27
CA ARG A 459 14.15 -9.40 8.67
C ARG A 459 14.22 -8.02 9.35
N LEU A 460 13.68 -6.98 8.72
CA LEU A 460 13.50 -5.71 9.39
C LEU A 460 12.18 -5.72 10.17
N SER A 461 12.19 -5.11 11.34
CA SER A 461 10.96 -4.79 12.03
C SER A 461 10.37 -3.52 11.43
N ILE A 462 9.25 -3.65 10.75
CA ILE A 462 8.49 -2.53 10.19
C ILE A 462 7.30 -2.29 11.11
N GLN A 463 7.29 -1.16 11.81
CA GLN A 463 6.23 -0.75 12.73
C GLN A 463 5.85 -1.86 13.75
N GLY A 464 6.85 -2.59 14.24
CA GLY A 464 6.67 -3.66 15.22
C GLY A 464 6.40 -5.05 14.66
N VAL A 465 6.28 -5.19 13.35
CA VAL A 465 6.12 -6.49 12.67
C VAL A 465 7.40 -6.84 11.91
N GLU A 466 7.95 -8.02 12.17
CA GLU A 466 9.10 -8.54 11.43
C GLU A 466 8.66 -9.02 10.04
N VAL A 467 9.29 -8.47 9.00
CA VAL A 467 9.02 -8.87 7.62
C VAL A 467 9.73 -10.19 7.35
N GLN A 468 8.95 -11.23 7.07
CA GLN A 468 9.45 -12.54 6.69
C GLN A 468 9.84 -12.56 5.19
N PRO A 469 10.90 -13.29 4.80
CA PRO A 469 11.33 -13.41 3.42
C PRO A 469 10.32 -14.15 2.53
#